data_750e2487acaed3c4bc3e8abc9f7ff4cd
#
_entry.id   750e2487acaed3c4bc3e8abc9f7ff4cd
#
_cell.length_a   1.000
_cell.length_b   1.000
_cell.length_c   1.000
_cell.angle_alpha   90.00
_cell.angle_beta   90.00
_cell.angle_gamma   90.00
#
_symmetry.space_group_name_H-M   'P 1'
#
loop_
_entity.id
_entity.type
_entity.pdbx_description
1 polymer ?
#
loop_
_entity_poly.entity_id
_entity_poly.type
_entity_poly.pdbx_seq_one_letter_code
_entity_poly.pdbx_strand_id
1 'polypeptide(L)'
;MTRHPLTDRARSLRVEQTDVERGLWNRLRRHQLGGWKWKRQVPRGDYIVDFLCTEVGLVIELDGGQHAEAVAYDSRRTAYLESLGLSVMRFWNPELVENLDGVCETILRTCEDRARSRTLAPLAGEGRERGLSA
;
A
#
# COMPACT_ATOMS: atom_id res chain seq x y z
N MET A 1 30.36 -2.75 11.24
CA MET A 1 28.96 -3.19 11.26
C MET A 1 28.62 -3.98 10.02
N THR A 2 28.00 -5.09 10.20
CA THR A 2 27.67 -5.96 9.07
C THR A 2 26.34 -5.52 8.45
N ARG A 3 26.32 -5.40 7.15
CA ARG A 3 25.12 -5.04 6.44
C ARG A 3 24.52 -6.27 5.78
N HIS A 4 23.23 -6.47 6.01
CA HIS A 4 22.53 -7.58 5.43
C HIS A 4 22.45 -7.40 3.90
N PRO A 5 22.67 -8.46 3.11
CA PRO A 5 22.58 -8.33 1.64
C PRO A 5 21.25 -7.78 1.15
N LEU A 6 20.15 -8.15 1.82
CA LEU A 6 18.85 -7.64 1.42
C LEU A 6 18.73 -6.14 1.68
N THR A 7 19.42 -5.63 2.68
CA THR A 7 19.42 -4.21 2.98
C THR A 7 20.07 -3.42 1.85
N ASP A 8 21.21 -3.92 1.34
CA ASP A 8 21.88 -3.25 0.23
C ASP A 8 21.04 -3.25 -1.02
N ARG A 9 20.38 -4.37 -1.29
CA ARG A 9 19.51 -4.50 -2.44
C ARG A 9 18.31 -3.57 -2.33
N ALA A 10 17.71 -3.52 -1.16
CA ALA A 10 16.57 -2.63 -0.94
C ALA A 10 16.96 -1.18 -1.09
N ARG A 11 18.15 -0.82 -0.64
CA ARG A 11 18.65 0.55 -0.78
C ARG A 11 18.83 0.93 -2.24
N SER A 12 19.37 0.01 -3.04
CA SER A 12 19.56 0.24 -4.46
C SER A 12 18.23 0.48 -5.16
N LEU A 13 17.25 -0.37 -4.87
CA LEU A 13 15.92 -0.23 -5.45
C LEU A 13 15.25 1.06 -5.01
N ARG A 14 15.47 1.45 -3.76
CA ARG A 14 14.89 2.67 -3.25
C ARG A 14 15.42 3.90 -3.99
N VAL A 15 16.70 3.91 -4.29
CA VAL A 15 17.30 5.01 -5.04
C VAL A 15 16.65 5.11 -6.42
N GLU A 16 16.41 3.99 -7.08
CA GLU A 16 15.80 3.98 -8.40
C GLU A 16 14.34 4.45 -8.35
N GLN A 17 13.67 4.24 -7.24
CA GLN A 17 12.25 4.56 -7.11
C GLN A 17 11.99 5.90 -6.44
N THR A 18 13.03 6.61 -6.05
CA THR A 18 12.87 7.83 -5.25
C THR A 18 11.94 8.87 -5.89
N ASP A 19 12.10 9.11 -7.18
CA ASP A 19 11.29 10.12 -7.85
C ASP A 19 9.83 9.71 -7.95
N VAL A 20 9.59 8.42 -8.19
CA VAL A 20 8.23 7.89 -8.30
C VAL A 20 7.55 7.95 -6.94
N GLU A 21 8.23 7.52 -5.90
CA GLU A 21 7.69 7.59 -4.54
C GLU A 21 7.37 9.02 -4.14
N ARG A 22 8.29 9.93 -4.44
CA ARG A 22 8.12 11.33 -4.09
C ARG A 22 6.90 11.92 -4.81
N GLY A 23 6.75 11.58 -6.09
CA GLY A 23 5.62 12.07 -6.85
C GLY A 23 4.30 11.64 -6.26
N LEU A 24 4.18 10.36 -5.92
CA LEU A 24 2.94 9.88 -5.32
C LEU A 24 2.75 10.44 -3.92
N TRP A 25 3.81 10.48 -3.11
CA TRP A 25 3.70 11.01 -1.75
C TRP A 25 3.23 12.47 -1.76
N ASN A 26 3.71 13.25 -2.71
CA ASN A 26 3.29 14.65 -2.81
C ASN A 26 1.79 14.78 -3.07
N ARG A 27 1.17 13.76 -3.64
CA ARG A 27 -0.27 13.75 -3.89
C ARG A 27 -1.06 13.20 -2.71
N LEU A 28 -0.45 12.35 -1.88
CA LEU A 28 -1.13 11.71 -0.76
C LEU A 28 -0.99 12.48 0.56
N ARG A 29 0.09 13.18 0.74
CA ARG A 29 0.39 13.86 2.00
C ARG A 29 -0.61 14.97 2.29
N ARG A 30 -0.69 15.36 3.56
CA ARG A 30 -1.50 16.50 4.01
C ARG A 30 -2.99 16.32 3.75
N HIS A 31 -3.44 15.08 3.71
CA HIS A 31 -4.87 14.78 3.51
C HIS A 31 -5.42 15.35 2.21
N GLN A 32 -4.56 15.56 1.21
CA GLN A 32 -4.96 16.20 -0.04
C GLN A 32 -5.87 15.33 -0.89
N LEU A 33 -5.72 14.01 -0.80
CA LEU A 33 -6.49 13.11 -1.64
C LEU A 33 -7.73 12.67 -0.88
N GLY A 34 -8.82 13.41 -1.08
CA GLY A 34 -10.10 13.08 -0.49
C GLY A 34 -10.15 13.18 1.02
N GLY A 35 -9.18 13.83 1.63
CA GLY A 35 -9.15 13.98 3.08
C GLY A 35 -8.56 12.80 3.83
N TRP A 36 -8.11 11.76 3.10
CA TRP A 36 -7.58 10.55 3.74
C TRP A 36 -6.16 10.79 4.26
N LYS A 37 -5.87 10.21 5.42
CA LYS A 37 -4.55 10.33 6.02
C LYS A 37 -3.68 9.17 5.58
N TRP A 38 -2.56 9.47 4.95
CA TRP A 38 -1.60 8.49 4.47
C TRP A 38 -0.29 8.58 5.23
N LYS A 39 0.31 7.44 5.47
CA LYS A 39 1.65 7.34 6.05
C LYS A 39 2.51 6.58 5.07
N ARG A 40 3.80 6.82 5.11
CA ARG A 40 4.73 6.11 4.23
C ARG A 40 5.75 5.33 5.03
N GLN A 41 6.30 4.30 4.41
CA GLN A 41 7.35 3.46 5.00
C GLN A 41 6.92 2.96 6.37
N VAL A 42 5.82 2.24 6.41
CA VAL A 42 5.19 1.80 7.65
C VAL A 42 5.49 0.34 7.90
N PRO A 43 6.08 0.00 9.05
CA PRO A 43 6.33 -1.41 9.36
C PRO A 43 5.04 -2.14 9.72
N ARG A 44 4.95 -3.37 9.21
CA ARG A 44 3.87 -4.30 9.57
C ARG A 44 4.49 -5.69 9.61
N GLY A 45 4.66 -6.21 10.84
CA GLY A 45 5.39 -7.45 11.02
C GLY A 45 6.83 -7.30 10.56
N ASP A 46 7.26 -8.21 9.73
CA ASP A 46 8.61 -8.21 9.18
C ASP A 46 8.73 -7.38 7.92
N TYR A 47 7.65 -6.73 7.50
CA TYR A 47 7.62 -6.00 6.24
C TYR A 47 7.47 -4.51 6.46
N ILE A 48 7.91 -3.75 5.47
CA ILE A 48 7.70 -2.30 5.44
C ILE A 48 6.87 -2.01 4.21
N VAL A 49 5.70 -1.38 4.40
CA VAL A 49 4.84 -1.04 3.28
C VAL A 49 5.13 0.38 2.82
N ASP A 50 5.02 0.61 1.52
CA ASP A 50 5.35 1.92 0.97
C ASP A 50 4.42 3.01 1.47
N PHE A 51 3.11 2.78 1.36
CA PHE A 51 2.11 3.74 1.82
C PHE A 51 0.95 3.00 2.47
N LEU A 52 0.42 3.58 3.53
CA LEU A 52 -0.68 2.97 4.27
C LEU A 52 -1.69 4.01 4.70
N CYS A 53 -2.96 3.74 4.42
CA CYS A 53 -4.07 4.49 4.97
C CYS A 53 -4.77 3.61 5.99
N THR A 54 -4.51 3.86 7.27
CA THR A 54 -5.06 3.01 8.34
C THR A 54 -6.57 3.12 8.45
N GLU A 55 -7.11 4.26 8.08
CA GLU A 55 -8.56 4.48 8.19
C GLU A 55 -9.37 3.47 7.40
N VAL A 56 -8.86 3.05 6.26
CA VAL A 56 -9.56 2.09 5.42
C VAL A 56 -8.78 0.79 5.21
N GLY A 57 -7.58 0.70 5.81
CA GLY A 57 -6.77 -0.51 5.69
C GLY A 57 -6.27 -0.75 4.28
N LEU A 58 -5.84 0.30 3.61
CA LEU A 58 -5.36 0.20 2.23
C LEU A 58 -3.86 0.43 2.17
N VAL A 59 -3.15 -0.50 1.54
CA VAL A 59 -1.70 -0.43 1.31
C VAL A 59 -1.45 -0.18 -0.16
N ILE A 60 -0.55 0.74 -0.46
CA ILE A 60 -0.09 0.99 -1.83
C ILE A 60 1.36 0.58 -1.91
N GLU A 61 1.68 -0.24 -2.91
CA GLU A 61 3.04 -0.71 -3.16
C GLU A 61 3.47 -0.28 -4.55
N LEU A 62 4.69 0.22 -4.66
CA LEU A 62 5.25 0.63 -5.94
C LEU A 62 6.23 -0.43 -6.41
N ASP A 63 6.12 -0.79 -7.67
CA ASP A 63 6.88 -1.90 -8.21
C ASP A 63 7.67 -1.43 -9.43
N GLY A 64 9.00 -1.51 -9.32
CA GLY A 64 9.89 -1.06 -10.39
C GLY A 64 10.32 -2.14 -11.34
N GLY A 65 10.12 -3.41 -11.00
CA GLY A 65 10.54 -4.50 -11.86
C GLY A 65 10.24 -5.83 -11.22
N GLN A 66 10.30 -6.89 -12.03
CA GLN A 66 9.89 -8.20 -11.60
C GLN A 66 10.96 -9.25 -11.86
N HIS A 67 11.16 -10.10 -10.88
CA HIS A 67 11.95 -11.31 -10.99
C HIS A 67 11.13 -12.45 -10.43
N ALA A 68 11.40 -13.66 -10.87
CA ALA A 68 10.64 -14.82 -10.42
C ALA A 68 10.65 -14.95 -8.90
N GLU A 69 11.82 -14.73 -8.29
CA GLU A 69 11.94 -14.81 -6.83
C GLU A 69 11.08 -13.76 -6.14
N ALA A 70 11.02 -12.57 -6.74
CA ALA A 70 10.24 -11.49 -6.15
C ALA A 70 8.75 -11.79 -6.18
N VAL A 71 8.29 -12.52 -7.21
CA VAL A 71 6.88 -12.88 -7.29
C VAL A 71 6.46 -13.75 -6.11
N ALA A 72 7.25 -14.78 -5.79
CA ALA A 72 6.93 -15.65 -4.65
C ALA A 72 6.99 -14.89 -3.34
N TYR A 73 8.00 -14.04 -3.16
CA TYR A 73 8.15 -13.24 -1.96
C TYR A 73 6.95 -12.29 -1.82
N ASP A 74 6.57 -11.66 -2.91
CA ASP A 74 5.44 -10.71 -2.90
C ASP A 74 4.14 -11.40 -2.56
N SER A 75 3.94 -12.64 -3.01
CA SER A 75 2.74 -13.38 -2.68
C SER A 75 2.62 -13.66 -1.20
N ARG A 76 3.73 -14.06 -0.58
CA ARG A 76 3.73 -14.31 0.86
C ARG A 76 3.50 -13.02 1.64
N ARG A 77 4.11 -11.95 1.19
CA ARG A 77 3.97 -10.65 1.81
C ARG A 77 2.52 -10.17 1.74
N THR A 78 1.93 -10.27 0.56
CA THR A 78 0.55 -9.86 0.36
C THR A 78 -0.39 -10.68 1.23
N ALA A 79 -0.20 -12.00 1.28
CA ALA A 79 -1.04 -12.86 2.10
C ALA A 79 -0.96 -12.47 3.57
N TYR A 80 0.25 -12.17 4.04
CA TYR A 80 0.41 -11.75 5.42
C TYR A 80 -0.34 -10.45 5.69
N LEU A 81 -0.17 -9.46 4.82
CA LEU A 81 -0.83 -8.17 4.99
C LEU A 81 -2.34 -8.32 4.96
N GLU A 82 -2.83 -9.16 4.07
CA GLU A 82 -4.27 -9.42 4.00
C GLU A 82 -4.78 -10.10 5.26
N SER A 83 -3.96 -10.93 5.89
CA SER A 83 -4.36 -11.56 7.13
C SER A 83 -4.55 -10.55 8.26
N LEU A 84 -3.98 -9.36 8.11
CA LEU A 84 -4.14 -8.27 9.07
C LEU A 84 -5.34 -7.38 8.74
N GLY A 85 -6.11 -7.74 7.72
CA GLY A 85 -7.26 -6.94 7.30
C GLY A 85 -6.93 -5.84 6.32
N LEU A 86 -5.71 -5.85 5.79
CA LEU A 86 -5.27 -4.82 4.84
C LEU A 86 -5.49 -5.28 3.41
N SER A 87 -5.82 -4.35 2.54
CA SER A 87 -5.92 -4.61 1.12
C SER A 87 -4.69 -4.01 0.45
N VAL A 88 -4.11 -4.70 -0.51
CA VAL A 88 -2.88 -4.25 -1.15
C VAL A 88 -3.14 -3.90 -2.60
N MET A 89 -2.80 -2.67 -2.99
CA MET A 89 -2.82 -2.24 -4.38
C MET A 89 -1.39 -2.04 -4.82
N ARG A 90 -1.08 -2.52 -6.01
CA ARG A 90 0.27 -2.43 -6.53
C ARG A 90 0.27 -1.70 -7.86
N PHE A 91 1.17 -0.74 -8.01
CA PHE A 91 1.29 0.02 -9.25
C PHE A 91 2.71 -0.10 -9.78
N TRP A 92 2.82 -0.21 -11.10
CA TRP A 92 4.11 -0.21 -11.77
C TRP A 92 4.64 1.21 -11.87
N ASN A 93 5.94 1.38 -11.73
CA ASN A 93 6.54 2.69 -11.84
C ASN A 93 6.15 3.43 -13.13
N PRO A 94 6.14 2.78 -14.30
CA PRO A 94 5.72 3.49 -15.51
C PRO A 94 4.32 4.08 -15.43
N GLU A 95 3.39 3.39 -14.76
CA GLU A 95 2.04 3.93 -14.59
C GLU A 95 2.06 5.24 -13.83
N LEU A 96 2.91 5.32 -12.82
CA LEU A 96 3.01 6.53 -12.00
C LEU A 96 3.65 7.67 -12.75
N VAL A 97 4.58 7.36 -13.64
CA VAL A 97 5.23 8.38 -14.45
C VAL A 97 4.27 8.91 -15.51
N GLU A 98 3.53 8.01 -16.16
CA GLU A 98 2.72 8.37 -17.32
C GLU A 98 1.31 8.81 -16.96
N ASN A 99 0.77 8.36 -15.84
CA ASN A 99 -0.63 8.62 -15.51
C ASN A 99 -0.85 8.75 -14.01
N LEU A 100 -0.12 9.65 -13.39
CA LEU A 100 -0.22 9.85 -11.95
C LEU A 100 -1.64 10.26 -11.53
N ASP A 101 -2.30 11.09 -12.32
CA ASP A 101 -3.67 11.52 -12.01
C ASP A 101 -4.62 10.33 -11.98
N GLY A 102 -4.50 9.43 -12.93
CA GLY A 102 -5.35 8.24 -12.97
C GLY A 102 -5.07 7.30 -11.81
N VAL A 103 -3.80 7.18 -11.43
CA VAL A 103 -3.45 6.37 -10.27
C VAL A 103 -4.09 6.95 -9.01
N CYS A 104 -3.97 8.26 -8.81
CA CYS A 104 -4.55 8.90 -7.64
C CYS A 104 -6.07 8.76 -7.61
N GLU A 105 -6.70 8.87 -8.77
CA GLU A 105 -8.14 8.70 -8.87
C GLU A 105 -8.56 7.29 -8.47
N THR A 106 -7.81 6.30 -8.93
CA THR A 106 -8.08 4.91 -8.56
C THR A 106 -7.90 4.68 -7.08
N ILE A 107 -6.86 5.26 -6.49
CA ILE A 107 -6.61 5.16 -5.05
C ILE A 107 -7.76 5.78 -4.27
N LEU A 108 -8.18 6.97 -4.67
CA LEU A 108 -9.26 7.66 -3.97
C LEU A 108 -10.56 6.87 -4.04
N ARG A 109 -10.88 6.34 -5.21
CA ARG A 109 -12.09 5.54 -5.38
C ARG A 109 -12.05 4.30 -4.50
N THR A 110 -10.89 3.66 -4.41
CA THR A 110 -10.75 2.48 -3.58
C THR A 110 -10.92 2.83 -2.10
N CYS A 111 -10.36 3.95 -1.66
CA CYS A 111 -10.57 4.41 -0.28
C CYS A 111 -12.05 4.60 0.01
N GLU A 112 -12.76 5.24 -0.90
CA GLU A 112 -14.18 5.50 -0.72
C GLU A 112 -14.98 4.22 -0.68
N ASP A 113 -14.65 3.27 -1.56
CA ASP A 113 -15.34 1.98 -1.57
C ASP A 113 -15.09 1.21 -0.29
N ARG A 114 -13.86 1.19 0.19
CA ARG A 114 -13.56 0.48 1.43
C ARG A 114 -14.21 1.14 2.64
N ALA A 115 -14.26 2.46 2.65
CA ALA A 115 -14.91 3.18 3.74
C ALA A 115 -16.40 2.86 3.78
N ARG A 116 -17.03 2.79 2.62
CA ARG A 116 -18.43 2.45 2.50
C ARG A 116 -18.69 1.04 3.02
N SER A 117 -17.85 0.10 2.61
CA SER A 117 -17.99 -1.29 3.05
C SER A 117 -17.85 -1.41 4.56
N ARG A 118 -16.88 -0.71 5.14
CA ARG A 118 -16.65 -0.76 6.58
C ARG A 118 -17.80 -0.14 7.36
N THR A 119 -18.35 0.93 6.83
CA THR A 119 -19.48 1.57 7.46
C THR A 119 -20.69 0.66 7.49
N LEU A 120 -20.92 -0.09 6.42
CA LEU A 120 -22.07 -0.97 6.31
C LEU A 120 -21.89 -2.27 7.09
N ALA A 121 -20.64 -2.75 7.19
CA ALA A 121 -20.37 -4.04 7.83
C ALA A 121 -20.88 -4.13 9.26
N PRO A 122 -20.69 -3.12 10.12
CA PRO A 122 -21.19 -3.22 11.49
C PRO A 122 -22.69 -3.37 11.58
N LEU A 123 -23.39 -2.84 10.62
CA LEU A 123 -24.85 -2.94 10.62
C LEU A 123 -25.32 -4.36 10.36
N ALA A 124 -24.50 -5.14 9.73
CA ALA A 124 -24.80 -6.54 9.48
C ALA A 124 -24.63 -7.36 10.75
N GLY A 125 -24.10 -6.80 11.71
CA GLY A 125 -24.04 -7.38 12.88
C GLY A 125 -22.93 -7.91 13.50
N GLU A 126 -22.97 -7.91 13.32
CA GLU A 126 -22.51 -8.06 13.89
C GLU A 126 -21.64 -8.22 14.08
N GLY A 127 -21.07 -8.38 13.99
CA GLY A 127 -20.27 -8.28 14.13
C GLY A 127 -19.44 -8.91 13.69
N ARG A 128 -19.36 -9.39 13.46
CA ARG A 128 -18.56 -9.68 13.24
C ARG A 128 -17.86 -9.84 12.87
N GLU A 129 -17.77 -9.92 12.73
CA GLU A 129 -17.09 -9.69 12.58
C GLU A 129 -16.52 -9.78 12.29
N ARG A 130 -16.50 -10.30 12.14
CA ARG A 130 -15.80 -9.98 12.06
C ARG A 130 -15.05 -9.88 11.87
N GLY A 131 -15.15 -10.13 11.76
CA GLY A 131 -14.47 -9.60 11.69
C GLY A 131 -14.08 -9.82 11.11
N LEU A 132 -14.03 -10.19 10.81
CA LEU A 132 -13.63 -9.93 10.46
C LEU A 132 -13.25 -9.52 10.12
N SER A 133 -13.35 -9.64 9.76
CA SER A 133 -13.07 -8.87 9.64
C SER A 133 -12.94 -8.34 9.74
N ALA A 134 -12.88 -8.21 9.46
CA ALA A 134 -12.83 -7.44 9.83
C ALA A 134 -12.70 -7.08 10.10
#